data_32a82647daf95f54b017575632c8ebef
#
_entry.id   32a82647daf95f54b017575632c8ebef
#
_cell.length_a   1.000
_cell.length_b   1.000
_cell.length_c   1.000
_cell.angle_alpha   90.00
_cell.angle_beta   90.00
_cell.angle_gamma   90.00
#
_symmetry.space_group_name_H-M   'P 1'
#
loop_
_entity.id
_entity.type
_entity.pdbx_description
1 polymer ?
#
loop_
_entity_poly.entity_id
_entity_poly.type
_entity_poly.pdbx_seq_one_letter_code
_entity_poly.pdbx_strand_id
1 'polypeptide(L)'
;MAQLMMTGLLWFSAIGCGLIAGVYFAFSTFIMTSLARIAPAAGIAAMNAINIDIVKSVFMPLFFGTTLAAAILAGLALFRGSGPGSMAVLAGGVIYVIGMLGVTLIFNVPLNDALAAADPSSAEGASLWARYVQDWTFWNHVRLIASIVASVLFVVGLTAE
;
A
#
# COMPACT_ATOMS: atom_id res chain seq x y z
N MET A 1 -19.56 -16.25 -18.73
CA MET A 1 -19.81 -15.36 -17.57
C MET A 1 -18.64 -15.43 -16.57
N ALA A 2 -18.22 -16.59 -16.09
CA ALA A 2 -17.11 -16.73 -15.14
C ALA A 2 -15.77 -16.15 -15.64
N GLN A 3 -15.43 -16.37 -16.91
CA GLN A 3 -14.20 -15.81 -17.50
C GLN A 3 -14.24 -14.27 -17.56
N LEU A 4 -15.37 -13.68 -17.97
CA LEU A 4 -15.53 -12.22 -18.01
C LEU A 4 -15.37 -11.60 -16.61
N MET A 5 -15.92 -12.25 -15.58
CA MET A 5 -15.75 -11.81 -14.19
C MET A 5 -14.30 -11.89 -13.74
N MET A 6 -13.59 -12.96 -14.11
CA MET A 6 -12.17 -13.12 -13.79
C MET A 6 -11.31 -12.04 -14.45
N THR A 7 -11.49 -11.83 -15.74
CA THR A 7 -10.79 -10.78 -16.48
C THR A 7 -11.08 -9.39 -15.89
N GLY A 8 -12.35 -9.11 -15.54
CA GLY A 8 -12.73 -7.87 -14.86
C GLY A 8 -12.03 -7.70 -13.50
N LEU A 9 -11.94 -8.76 -12.71
CA LEU A 9 -11.29 -8.73 -11.40
C LEU A 9 -9.77 -8.54 -11.52
N LEU A 10 -9.14 -9.16 -12.53
CA LEU A 10 -7.71 -8.96 -12.84
C LEU A 10 -7.42 -7.52 -13.26
N TRP A 11 -8.24 -6.92 -14.15
CA TRP A 11 -8.11 -5.51 -14.52
C TRP A 11 -8.28 -4.58 -13.33
N PHE A 12 -9.31 -4.80 -12.53
CA PHE A 12 -9.55 -4.02 -11.32
C PHE A 12 -8.36 -4.09 -10.36
N SER A 13 -7.79 -5.30 -10.15
CA SER A 13 -6.65 -5.49 -9.27
C SER A 13 -5.38 -4.86 -9.83
N ALA A 14 -5.09 -5.02 -11.12
CA ALA A 14 -3.92 -4.42 -11.76
C ALA A 14 -3.95 -2.89 -11.67
N ILE A 15 -5.08 -2.26 -12.03
CA ILE A 15 -5.27 -0.81 -11.96
C ILE A 15 -5.25 -0.32 -10.51
N GLY A 16 -5.96 -1.00 -9.62
CA GLY A 16 -6.01 -0.65 -8.21
C GLY A 16 -4.64 -0.69 -7.53
N CYS A 17 -3.85 -1.75 -7.77
CA CYS A 17 -2.47 -1.84 -7.30
C CYS A 17 -1.61 -0.71 -7.85
N GLY A 18 -1.76 -0.37 -9.14
CA GLY A 18 -1.03 0.74 -9.77
C GLY A 18 -1.37 2.11 -9.17
N LEU A 19 -2.65 2.40 -8.92
CA LEU A 19 -3.08 3.65 -8.28
C LEU A 19 -2.56 3.77 -6.85
N ILE A 20 -2.63 2.69 -6.06
CA ILE A 20 -2.09 2.64 -4.70
C ILE A 20 -0.57 2.79 -4.70
N ALA A 21 0.12 2.12 -5.65
CA ALA A 21 1.55 2.31 -5.86
C ALA A 21 1.89 3.77 -6.18
N GLY A 22 1.09 4.46 -6.98
CA GLY A 22 1.27 5.88 -7.30
C GLY A 22 1.24 6.78 -6.06
N VAL A 23 0.31 6.54 -5.12
CA VAL A 23 0.28 7.25 -3.84
C VAL A 23 1.54 6.96 -3.02
N TYR A 24 1.92 5.68 -2.88
CA TYR A 24 3.13 5.30 -2.14
C TYR A 24 4.40 5.83 -2.81
N PHE A 25 4.44 5.91 -4.14
CA PHE A 25 5.53 6.51 -4.89
C PHE A 25 5.72 7.98 -4.52
N ALA A 26 4.64 8.75 -4.47
CA ALA A 26 4.69 10.17 -4.09
C ALA A 26 5.28 10.34 -2.68
N PHE A 27 4.82 9.54 -1.70
CA PHE A 27 5.37 9.57 -0.34
C PHE A 27 6.84 9.11 -0.30
N SER A 28 7.20 8.08 -1.07
CA SER A 28 8.56 7.53 -1.10
C SER A 28 9.60 8.45 -1.72
N THR A 29 9.18 9.33 -2.63
CA THR A 29 10.13 10.11 -3.45
C THR A 29 10.24 11.56 -3.04
N PHE A 30 9.14 12.24 -2.74
CA PHE A 30 9.19 13.68 -2.47
C PHE A 30 8.37 14.15 -1.27
N ILE A 31 7.22 13.54 -0.92
CA ILE A 31 6.39 14.05 0.18
C ILE A 31 7.15 13.95 1.51
N MET A 32 7.63 12.76 1.88
CA MET A 32 8.35 12.58 3.16
C MET A 32 9.64 13.40 3.20
N THR A 33 10.36 13.49 2.09
CA THR A 33 11.56 14.36 1.98
C THR A 33 11.21 15.83 2.20
N SER A 34 10.07 16.29 1.67
CA SER A 34 9.63 17.68 1.84
C SER A 34 9.19 17.95 3.29
N LEU A 35 8.44 17.02 3.90
CA LEU A 35 8.01 17.12 5.30
C LEU A 35 9.20 17.08 6.27
N ALA A 36 10.25 16.34 5.95
CA ALA A 36 11.49 16.29 6.76
C ALA A 36 12.29 17.60 6.76
N ARG A 37 12.03 18.51 5.83
CA ARG A 37 12.74 19.81 5.71
C ARG A 37 12.09 20.94 6.47
N ILE A 38 10.86 20.78 6.94
CA ILE A 38 10.15 21.79 7.74
C ILE A 38 10.36 21.51 9.24
N ALA A 39 9.99 22.47 10.09
CA ALA A 39 10.08 22.30 11.53
C ALA A 39 9.38 21.01 11.99
N PRO A 40 9.96 20.22 12.90
CA PRO A 40 9.39 18.94 13.36
C PRO A 40 7.90 19.03 13.75
N ALA A 41 7.53 20.05 14.53
CA ALA A 41 6.14 20.27 14.92
C ALA A 41 5.19 20.43 13.71
N ALA A 42 5.62 21.14 12.68
CA ALA A 42 4.85 21.32 11.46
C ALA A 42 4.78 20.03 10.65
N GLY A 43 5.86 19.25 10.58
CA GLY A 43 5.90 17.95 9.93
C GLY A 43 4.97 16.94 10.60
N ILE A 44 4.97 16.86 11.91
CA ILE A 44 4.07 16.01 12.72
C ILE A 44 2.61 16.42 12.46
N ALA A 45 2.30 17.71 12.55
CA ALA A 45 0.94 18.22 12.33
C ALA A 45 0.44 17.90 10.92
N ALA A 46 1.26 18.13 9.89
CA ALA A 46 0.92 17.83 8.50
C ALA A 46 0.69 16.34 8.28
N MET A 47 1.58 15.47 8.80
CA MET A 47 1.43 14.03 8.62
C MET A 47 0.22 13.46 9.35
N ASN A 48 -0.08 13.97 10.56
CA ASN A 48 -1.29 13.60 11.29
C ASN A 48 -2.56 14.01 10.53
N ALA A 49 -2.59 15.21 9.93
CA ALA A 49 -3.70 15.64 9.08
C ALA A 49 -3.88 14.70 7.87
N ILE A 50 -2.79 14.34 7.18
CA ILE A 50 -2.82 13.38 6.08
C ILE A 50 -3.36 12.01 6.53
N ASN A 51 -2.91 11.50 7.68
CA ASN A 51 -3.38 10.22 8.22
C ASN A 51 -4.88 10.23 8.57
N ILE A 52 -5.40 11.37 9.03
CA ILE A 52 -6.83 11.54 9.29
C ILE A 52 -7.64 11.61 7.99
N ASP A 53 -7.16 12.37 7.02
CA ASP A 53 -7.92 12.63 5.80
C ASP A 53 -7.91 11.42 4.86
N ILE A 54 -6.82 10.65 4.79
CA ILE A 54 -6.73 9.48 3.94
C ILE A 54 -7.77 8.41 4.31
N VAL A 55 -8.05 8.22 5.60
CA VAL A 55 -9.08 7.25 6.08
C VAL A 55 -10.51 7.68 5.73
N LYS A 56 -10.74 8.95 5.48
CA LYS A 56 -12.07 9.51 5.10
C LYS A 56 -12.23 9.65 3.59
N SER A 57 -11.17 9.39 2.83
CA SER A 57 -11.13 9.62 1.39
C SER A 57 -11.54 8.37 0.59
N VAL A 58 -11.71 8.55 -0.72
CA VAL A 58 -11.92 7.46 -1.69
C VAL A 58 -10.75 6.46 -1.76
N PHE A 59 -9.63 6.79 -1.13
CA PHE A 59 -8.49 5.87 -1.01
C PHE A 59 -8.87 4.59 -0.25
N MET A 60 -9.68 4.68 0.82
CA MET A 60 -10.02 3.51 1.63
C MET A 60 -10.88 2.47 0.90
N PRO A 61 -11.97 2.83 0.19
CA PRO A 61 -12.67 1.88 -0.67
C PRO A 61 -11.75 1.23 -1.73
N LEU A 62 -10.85 2.02 -2.35
CA LEU A 62 -9.87 1.48 -3.29
C LEU A 62 -8.90 0.50 -2.60
N PHE A 63 -8.37 0.87 -1.44
CA PHE A 63 -7.43 0.07 -0.66
C PHE A 63 -8.03 -1.29 -0.28
N PHE A 64 -9.21 -1.31 0.37
CA PHE A 64 -9.86 -2.55 0.78
C PHE A 64 -10.41 -3.34 -0.40
N GLY A 65 -10.99 -2.66 -1.41
CA GLY A 65 -11.48 -3.31 -2.60
C GLY A 65 -10.39 -4.04 -3.39
N THR A 66 -9.25 -3.38 -3.59
CA THR A 66 -8.09 -3.99 -4.27
C THR A 66 -7.51 -5.14 -3.45
N THR A 67 -7.43 -4.98 -2.12
CA THR A 67 -6.94 -6.04 -1.23
C THR A 67 -7.84 -7.26 -1.27
N LEU A 68 -9.15 -7.08 -1.21
CA LEU A 68 -10.12 -8.17 -1.30
C LEU A 68 -10.05 -8.87 -2.66
N ALA A 69 -9.99 -8.10 -3.75
CA ALA A 69 -9.86 -8.64 -5.10
C ALA A 69 -8.56 -9.46 -5.27
N ALA A 70 -7.43 -8.95 -4.77
CA ALA A 70 -6.15 -9.66 -4.78
C ALA A 70 -6.19 -10.97 -3.98
N ALA A 71 -6.82 -10.95 -2.79
CA ALA A 71 -6.99 -12.15 -1.98
C ALA A 71 -7.88 -13.20 -2.66
N ILE A 72 -9.00 -12.77 -3.28
CA ILE A 72 -9.89 -13.66 -4.05
C ILE A 72 -9.13 -14.27 -5.22
N LEU A 73 -8.38 -13.46 -5.98
CA LEU A 73 -7.60 -13.94 -7.13
C LEU A 73 -6.54 -14.96 -6.70
N ALA A 74 -5.83 -14.72 -5.59
CA ALA A 74 -4.86 -15.68 -5.04
C ALA A 74 -5.56 -16.98 -4.65
N GLY A 75 -6.69 -16.92 -3.96
CA GLY A 75 -7.49 -18.08 -3.59
C GLY A 75 -7.96 -18.87 -4.81
N LEU A 76 -8.52 -18.21 -5.82
CA LEU A 76 -8.97 -18.86 -7.05
C LEU A 76 -7.81 -19.50 -7.81
N ALA A 77 -6.64 -18.87 -7.84
CA ALA A 77 -5.46 -19.42 -8.51
C ALA A 77 -4.96 -20.71 -7.84
N LEU A 78 -5.06 -20.83 -6.51
CA LEU A 78 -4.71 -22.06 -5.78
C LEU A 78 -5.60 -23.25 -6.20
N PHE A 79 -6.89 -23.02 -6.46
CA PHE A 79 -7.84 -24.09 -6.82
C PHE A 79 -7.87 -24.39 -8.34
N ARG A 80 -7.42 -23.48 -9.19
CA ARG A 80 -7.39 -23.66 -10.65
C ARG A 80 -6.20 -24.50 -11.15
N GLY A 81 -5.22 -24.78 -10.31
CA GLY A 81 -4.02 -25.53 -10.69
C GLY A 81 -3.04 -24.74 -11.55
N SER A 82 -2.12 -25.43 -12.23
CA SER A 82 -0.99 -24.87 -12.96
C SER A 82 -1.32 -24.39 -14.38
N GLY A 83 -2.47 -23.73 -14.58
CA GLY A 83 -2.80 -23.12 -15.86
C GLY A 83 -1.89 -21.94 -16.24
N PRO A 84 -1.86 -21.53 -17.53
CA PRO A 84 -1.12 -20.34 -17.95
C PRO A 84 -1.51 -19.13 -17.10
N GLY A 85 -0.54 -18.36 -16.63
CA GLY A 85 -0.77 -17.17 -15.79
C GLY A 85 -1.17 -17.42 -14.32
N SER A 86 -1.59 -18.63 -13.97
CA SER A 86 -2.10 -18.95 -12.62
C SER A 86 -1.08 -18.65 -11.51
N MET A 87 0.19 -18.99 -11.75
CA MET A 87 1.28 -18.69 -10.81
C MET A 87 1.54 -17.20 -10.66
N ALA A 88 1.44 -16.43 -11.73
CA ALA A 88 1.59 -14.97 -11.67
C ALA A 88 0.46 -14.34 -10.84
N VAL A 89 -0.79 -14.77 -11.06
CA VAL A 89 -1.96 -14.31 -10.30
C VAL A 89 -1.83 -14.65 -8.82
N LEU A 90 -1.43 -15.88 -8.50
CA LEU A 90 -1.20 -16.31 -7.11
C LEU A 90 -0.11 -15.47 -6.44
N ALA A 91 1.05 -15.35 -7.09
CA ALA A 91 2.18 -14.58 -6.57
C ALA A 91 1.81 -13.10 -6.39
N GLY A 92 1.12 -12.49 -7.38
CA GLY A 92 0.65 -11.12 -7.31
C GLY A 92 -0.28 -10.89 -6.13
N GLY A 93 -1.27 -11.76 -5.92
CA GLY A 93 -2.20 -11.65 -4.80
C GLY A 93 -1.52 -11.82 -3.44
N VAL A 94 -0.65 -12.81 -3.29
CA VAL A 94 0.10 -13.05 -2.05
C VAL A 94 1.04 -11.89 -1.73
N ILE A 95 1.81 -11.41 -2.72
CA ILE A 95 2.73 -10.28 -2.55
C ILE A 95 1.97 -9.03 -2.14
N TYR A 96 0.80 -8.76 -2.76
CA TYR A 96 0.00 -7.59 -2.42
C TYR A 96 -0.57 -7.68 -1.00
N VAL A 97 -1.20 -8.80 -0.65
CA VAL A 97 -1.81 -8.97 0.68
C VAL A 97 -0.76 -8.90 1.79
N ILE A 98 0.38 -9.56 1.63
CA ILE A 98 1.43 -9.58 2.65
C ILE A 98 2.23 -8.28 2.61
N GLY A 99 2.75 -7.90 1.45
CA GLY A 99 3.70 -6.80 1.30
C GLY A 99 3.05 -5.41 1.34
N MET A 100 1.74 -5.29 1.06
CA MET A 100 1.04 -4.01 1.17
C MET A 100 0.18 -3.98 2.43
N LEU A 101 -0.84 -4.84 2.57
CA LEU A 101 -1.73 -4.82 3.74
C LEU A 101 -1.00 -5.24 5.02
N GLY A 102 -0.28 -6.37 5.02
CA GLY A 102 0.44 -6.87 6.19
C GLY A 102 1.44 -5.83 6.70
N VAL A 103 2.25 -5.26 5.81
CA VAL A 103 3.21 -4.20 6.16
C VAL A 103 2.51 -2.96 6.69
N THR A 104 1.37 -2.56 6.11
CA THR A 104 0.58 -1.43 6.61
C THR A 104 0.16 -1.64 8.07
N LEU A 105 -0.43 -2.80 8.37
CA LEU A 105 -0.99 -3.07 9.70
C LEU A 105 0.09 -3.29 10.77
N ILE A 106 1.22 -3.90 10.40
CA ILE A 106 2.26 -4.28 11.36
C ILE A 106 3.25 -3.14 11.63
N PHE A 107 3.52 -2.31 10.63
CA PHE A 107 4.59 -1.29 10.73
C PHE A 107 4.07 0.14 10.57
N ASN A 108 3.35 0.49 9.49
CA ASN A 108 2.99 1.87 9.25
C ASN A 108 1.89 2.39 10.19
N VAL A 109 0.86 1.57 10.49
CA VAL A 109 -0.21 1.98 11.43
C VAL A 109 0.34 2.22 12.83
N PRO A 110 1.13 1.32 13.46
CA PRO A 110 1.71 1.61 14.78
C PRO A 110 2.61 2.84 14.80
N LEU A 111 3.35 3.13 13.73
CA LEU A 111 4.12 4.37 13.63
C LEU A 111 3.22 5.60 13.57
N ASN A 112 2.10 5.54 12.84
CA ASN A 112 1.12 6.63 12.79
C ASN A 112 0.47 6.86 14.16
N ASP A 113 0.13 5.79 14.88
CA ASP A 113 -0.47 5.87 16.21
C ASP A 113 0.50 6.52 17.22
N ALA A 114 1.78 6.12 17.18
CA ALA A 114 2.83 6.73 17.99
C ALA A 114 3.01 8.21 17.67
N LEU A 115 2.96 8.60 16.38
CA LEU A 115 3.07 9.99 15.95
C LEU A 115 1.86 10.82 16.41
N ALA A 116 0.65 10.24 16.35
CA ALA A 116 -0.58 10.92 16.78
C ALA A 116 -0.63 11.15 18.29
N ALA A 117 0.02 10.30 19.07
CA ALA A 117 0.10 10.42 20.53
C ALA A 117 1.20 11.38 21.03
N ALA A 118 2.12 11.80 20.15
CA ALA A 118 3.25 12.64 20.54
C ALA A 118 2.84 14.11 20.70
N ASP A 119 3.48 14.82 21.66
CA ASP A 119 3.41 16.29 21.72
C ASP A 119 4.36 16.87 20.65
N PRO A 120 3.82 17.56 19.61
CA PRO A 120 4.63 18.10 18.52
C PRO A 120 5.62 19.19 18.97
N SER A 121 5.38 19.83 20.13
CA SER A 121 6.20 20.92 20.65
C SER A 121 7.35 20.43 21.55
N SER A 122 7.38 19.16 21.92
CA SER A 122 8.37 18.59 22.82
C SER A 122 9.66 18.15 22.08
N ALA A 123 10.76 18.03 22.84
CA ALA A 123 12.01 17.47 22.33
C ALA A 123 11.86 15.98 21.98
N GLU A 124 11.04 15.26 22.73
CA GLU A 124 10.68 13.86 22.48
C GLU A 124 9.91 13.72 21.18
N GLY A 125 8.94 14.62 20.89
CA GLY A 125 8.22 14.69 19.63
C GLY A 125 9.15 14.93 18.44
N ALA A 126 10.11 15.84 18.57
CA ALA A 126 11.11 16.09 17.52
C ALA A 126 12.00 14.85 17.26
N SER A 127 12.41 14.15 18.32
CA SER A 127 13.19 12.92 18.23
C SER A 127 12.37 11.78 17.60
N LEU A 128 11.10 11.63 17.97
CA LEU A 128 10.18 10.67 17.36
C LEU A 128 9.98 10.95 15.87
N TRP A 129 9.79 12.23 15.49
CA TRP A 129 9.65 12.64 14.10
C TRP A 129 10.83 12.23 13.24
N ALA A 130 12.06 12.43 13.72
CA ALA A 130 13.26 12.05 13.00
C ALA A 130 13.31 10.55 12.69
N ARG A 131 12.94 9.70 13.66
CA ARG A 131 12.83 8.24 13.47
C ARG A 131 11.66 7.87 12.58
N TYR A 132 10.50 8.48 12.80
CA TYR A 132 9.29 8.25 12.01
C TYR A 132 9.54 8.47 10.51
N VAL A 133 10.19 9.57 10.14
CA VAL A 133 10.52 9.86 8.73
C VAL A 133 11.32 8.72 8.10
N GLN A 134 12.29 8.14 8.82
CA GLN A 134 13.11 7.05 8.31
C GLN A 134 12.34 5.73 8.25
N ASP A 135 11.76 5.30 9.36
CA ASP A 135 11.14 3.99 9.50
C ASP A 135 9.85 3.89 8.66
N TRP A 136 9.00 4.92 8.73
CA TRP A 136 7.77 4.95 7.97
C TRP A 136 8.03 4.96 6.46
N THR A 137 9.04 5.72 6.00
CA THR A 137 9.41 5.79 4.59
C THR A 137 10.00 4.46 4.11
N PHE A 138 10.83 3.81 4.92
CA PHE A 138 11.34 2.48 4.61
C PHE A 138 10.21 1.48 4.35
N TRP A 139 9.25 1.38 5.27
CA TRP A 139 8.12 0.48 5.11
C TRP A 139 7.18 0.92 3.97
N ASN A 140 7.10 2.21 3.70
CA ASN A 140 6.38 2.70 2.52
C ASN A 140 7.05 2.26 1.20
N HIS A 141 8.39 2.19 1.13
CA HIS A 141 9.09 1.61 -0.02
C HIS A 141 8.73 0.13 -0.22
N VAL A 142 8.62 -0.64 0.85
CA VAL A 142 8.22 -2.06 0.77
C VAL A 142 6.79 -2.17 0.19
N ARG A 143 5.85 -1.36 0.68
CA ARG A 143 4.47 -1.31 0.16
C ARG A 143 4.41 -0.88 -1.31
N LEU A 144 5.21 0.11 -1.68
CA LEU A 144 5.34 0.58 -3.06
C LEU A 144 5.79 -0.56 -3.99
N ILE A 145 6.90 -1.21 -3.65
CA ILE A 145 7.47 -2.30 -4.45
C ILE A 145 6.47 -3.45 -4.56
N ALA A 146 5.87 -3.86 -3.45
CA ALA A 146 4.87 -4.92 -3.43
C ALA A 146 3.67 -4.59 -4.35
N SER A 147 3.19 -3.36 -4.31
CA SER A 147 2.06 -2.91 -5.14
C SER A 147 2.41 -2.87 -6.63
N ILE A 148 3.61 -2.40 -7.00
CA ILE A 148 4.08 -2.40 -8.38
C ILE A 148 4.22 -3.84 -8.89
N VAL A 149 4.90 -4.71 -8.15
CA VAL A 149 5.12 -6.11 -8.53
C VAL A 149 3.78 -6.83 -8.69
N ALA A 150 2.85 -6.65 -7.78
CA ALA A 150 1.52 -7.24 -7.87
C ALA A 150 0.75 -6.74 -9.11
N SER A 151 0.79 -5.43 -9.39
CA SER A 151 0.17 -4.86 -10.59
C SER A 151 0.70 -5.51 -11.87
N VAL A 152 2.03 -5.63 -11.99
CA VAL A 152 2.68 -6.28 -13.14
C VAL A 152 2.28 -7.77 -13.25
N LEU A 153 2.26 -8.49 -12.12
CA LEU A 153 1.89 -9.91 -12.11
C LEU A 153 0.43 -10.14 -12.49
N PHE A 154 -0.49 -9.26 -12.12
CA PHE A 154 -1.89 -9.33 -12.59
C PHE A 154 -2.01 -9.03 -14.08
N VAL A 155 -1.20 -8.11 -14.64
CA VAL A 155 -1.12 -7.90 -16.10
C VAL A 155 -0.57 -9.14 -16.81
N VAL A 156 0.47 -9.78 -16.27
CA VAL A 156 0.99 -11.06 -16.80
C VAL A 156 -0.11 -12.13 -16.78
N GLY A 157 -0.89 -12.20 -15.69
CA GLY A 157 -2.04 -13.10 -15.62
C GLY A 157 -3.07 -12.85 -16.73
N LEU A 158 -3.37 -11.58 -17.03
CA LEU A 158 -4.28 -11.17 -18.10
C LEU A 158 -3.79 -11.57 -19.50
N THR A 159 -2.49 -11.47 -19.75
CA THR A 159 -1.91 -11.76 -21.08
C THR A 159 -1.68 -13.26 -21.33
N ALA A 160 -1.77 -14.08 -20.29
CA ALA A 160 -1.60 -15.53 -20.37
C ALA A 160 -2.94 -16.30 -20.49
N GLU A 161 -4.10 -15.61 -20.35
CA GLU A 161 -5.43 -16.19 -20.61
C GLU A 161 -5.74 -16.23 -22.10
#